data_0197ff2570277806798177960ff0c1fc
#
_entry.id   0197ff2570277806798177960ff0c1fc
#
_cell.length_a   1.000
_cell.length_b   1.000
_cell.length_c   1.000
_cell.angle_alpha   90.00
_cell.angle_beta   90.00
_cell.angle_gamma   90.00
#
_symmetry.space_group_name_H-M   'P 1'
#
loop_
_entity.id
_entity.type
_entity.pdbx_description
1 polymer ?
#
loop_
_entity_poly.entity_id
_entity_poly.type
_entity_poly.pdbx_seq_one_letter_code
_entity_poly.pdbx_strand_id
1 'polypeptide(L)'
;MGGGFFLNQKNMHSVVDRHPGYNKTRLFFAGALGLTMAGINASLRANTAGDLQRIFLDPIDKVHSAEMIANILGVPFLGFALTIAIGSPLLDYIGMGLLLPLAGVLFTAGMLLMLIASHVTAGAGVYDLIWLGAAVAGMGWGLVETVVNPLIATLYPEDKTAKLNSVHAWWPGGLVIGGLLGVGMSKMGLGWEAKLGIAILPAVALMVACAGLKFPPTERAASGVSMAQMFRELRNPLFFVLFCSMFLTAASELAPGQWVDLALSRTVHMPGILLLVYVSGLMFVMRHFAGQLGERLSPTGVLWLSSLMASLGLFALSFANSPVTALLAATVWGTGVCYMWPTMLATASERFPRGGALLMGLMGTAGTLSIQFVLPFMGNVFDRKKIEVAGGAAAFQHLQPGPELDRVLGIAAQTSFRAVAILPALLLLVFAAVWVYDRSRGGYRREKI
;
A
#
# COMPACT_ATOMS: atom_id res chain seq x y z
N MET A 1 -47.42 -12.98 39.62
CA MET A 1 -47.07 -13.89 38.52
C MET A 1 -46.45 -13.06 37.42
N GLY A 2 -45.15 -12.97 37.39
CA GLY A 2 -44.39 -12.20 36.41
C GLY A 2 -43.18 -13.03 35.97
N GLY A 3 -43.35 -13.79 34.89
CA GLY A 3 -42.27 -14.55 34.28
C GLY A 3 -41.46 -13.67 33.29
N GLY A 4 -40.34 -13.14 33.74
CA GLY A 4 -39.40 -12.45 32.87
C GLY A 4 -38.66 -13.44 31.96
N PHE A 5 -38.84 -13.29 30.67
CA PHE A 5 -38.13 -14.01 29.62
C PHE A 5 -36.67 -13.48 29.54
N PHE A 6 -35.76 -14.05 30.34
CA PHE A 6 -34.34 -13.90 30.13
C PHE A 6 -33.91 -14.76 28.92
N LEU A 7 -33.92 -14.20 27.74
CA LEU A 7 -33.27 -14.81 26.57
C LEU A 7 -31.74 -14.85 26.82
N ASN A 8 -31.26 -16.06 26.92
CA ASN A 8 -29.91 -16.45 27.26
C ASN A 8 -28.93 -15.92 26.17
N GLN A 9 -28.05 -14.98 26.52
CA GLN A 9 -27.03 -14.39 25.61
C GLN A 9 -26.16 -15.44 24.89
N LYS A 10 -26.04 -16.67 25.44
CA LYS A 10 -25.34 -17.77 24.76
C LYS A 10 -26.02 -18.26 23.47
N ASN A 11 -27.32 -18.03 23.32
CA ASN A 11 -28.04 -18.44 22.10
C ASN A 11 -27.96 -17.39 20.96
N MET A 12 -27.61 -16.17 21.26
CA MET A 12 -27.39 -15.13 20.21
C MET A 12 -26.10 -15.36 19.41
N HIS A 13 -25.03 -15.88 20.01
CA HIS A 13 -23.82 -16.25 19.29
C HIS A 13 -24.02 -17.43 18.33
N SER A 14 -24.95 -18.34 18.61
CA SER A 14 -25.22 -19.51 17.77
C SER A 14 -26.10 -19.21 16.54
N VAL A 15 -26.81 -18.08 16.53
CA VAL A 15 -27.67 -17.67 15.39
C VAL A 15 -26.87 -16.92 14.32
N VAL A 16 -25.79 -16.23 14.70
CA VAL A 16 -24.92 -15.47 13.76
C VAL A 16 -23.99 -16.39 12.95
N ASP A 17 -23.71 -17.60 13.45
CA ASP A 17 -22.85 -18.57 12.74
C ASP A 17 -23.58 -19.41 11.66
N ARG A 18 -24.87 -19.22 11.46
CA ARG A 18 -25.65 -19.95 10.45
C ARG A 18 -25.85 -19.15 9.16
N HIS A 19 -24.77 -18.59 8.58
CA HIS A 19 -24.85 -18.20 7.18
C HIS A 19 -24.54 -19.41 6.28
N PRO A 20 -25.51 -19.88 5.48
CA PRO A 20 -25.34 -21.07 4.68
C PRO A 20 -24.40 -20.78 3.50
N GLY A 21 -23.19 -21.26 3.56
CA GLY A 21 -22.45 -21.56 2.33
C GLY A 21 -21.09 -20.91 2.11
N TYR A 22 -20.57 -19.98 2.91
CA TYR A 22 -19.20 -19.49 2.72
C TYR A 22 -18.30 -19.74 3.93
N ASN A 23 -17.04 -20.09 3.64
CA ASN A 23 -16.03 -20.35 4.64
C ASN A 23 -15.23 -19.09 4.91
N LYS A 24 -15.50 -18.42 6.05
CA LYS A 24 -14.84 -17.15 6.44
C LYS A 24 -13.31 -17.25 6.45
N THR A 25 -12.78 -18.35 6.98
CA THR A 25 -11.33 -18.58 7.09
C THR A 25 -10.69 -18.70 5.70
N ARG A 26 -11.27 -19.49 4.80
CA ARG A 26 -10.74 -19.64 3.43
C ARG A 26 -10.81 -18.33 2.64
N LEU A 27 -11.88 -17.54 2.81
CA LEU A 27 -12.03 -16.23 2.18
C LEU A 27 -11.01 -15.22 2.73
N PHE A 28 -10.75 -15.23 4.03
CA PHE A 28 -9.69 -14.41 4.65
C PHE A 28 -8.31 -14.75 4.06
N PHE A 29 -8.00 -16.04 3.99
CA PHE A 29 -6.71 -16.49 3.41
C PHE A 29 -6.60 -16.22 1.91
N ALA A 30 -7.68 -16.29 1.14
CA ALA A 30 -7.67 -15.87 -0.27
C ALA A 30 -7.37 -14.37 -0.41
N GLY A 31 -7.95 -13.53 0.44
CA GLY A 31 -7.63 -12.10 0.51
C GLY A 31 -6.17 -11.84 0.91
N ALA A 32 -5.68 -12.52 1.94
CA ALA A 32 -4.29 -12.47 2.38
C ALA A 32 -3.31 -12.88 1.27
N LEU A 33 -3.62 -13.95 0.55
CA LEU A 33 -2.82 -14.43 -0.59
C LEU A 33 -2.78 -13.40 -1.73
N GLY A 34 -3.92 -12.72 -2.02
CA GLY A 34 -3.96 -11.64 -3.01
C GLY A 34 -3.03 -10.49 -2.66
N LEU A 35 -3.02 -10.07 -1.38
CA LEU A 35 -2.10 -9.02 -0.90
C LEU A 35 -0.64 -9.49 -0.88
N THR A 36 -0.38 -10.75 -0.48
CA THR A 36 0.96 -11.35 -0.53
C THR A 36 1.49 -11.39 -1.96
N MET A 37 0.67 -11.80 -2.91
CA MET A 37 0.98 -11.80 -4.35
C MET A 37 1.40 -10.40 -4.82
N ALA A 38 0.65 -9.37 -4.44
CA ALA A 38 0.95 -7.99 -4.79
C ALA A 38 2.31 -7.54 -4.20
N GLY A 39 2.58 -7.88 -2.94
CA GLY A 39 3.84 -7.57 -2.26
C GLY A 39 5.04 -8.27 -2.89
N ILE A 40 4.96 -9.58 -3.15
CA ILE A 40 6.01 -10.36 -3.82
C ILE A 40 6.30 -9.76 -5.21
N ASN A 41 5.27 -9.45 -5.98
CA ASN A 41 5.40 -8.88 -7.31
C ASN A 41 6.09 -7.50 -7.27
N ALA A 42 5.68 -6.61 -6.36
CA ALA A 42 6.29 -5.29 -6.22
C ALA A 42 7.78 -5.38 -5.88
N SER A 43 8.14 -6.27 -4.95
CA SER A 43 9.53 -6.46 -4.51
C SER A 43 10.42 -7.10 -5.60
N LEU A 44 9.93 -8.10 -6.33
CA LEU A 44 10.67 -8.74 -7.42
C LEU A 44 10.86 -7.81 -8.61
N ARG A 45 9.86 -6.98 -8.96
CA ARG A 45 10.01 -5.95 -10.00
C ARG A 45 11.06 -4.91 -9.61
N ALA A 46 11.04 -4.44 -8.37
CA ALA A 46 12.06 -3.53 -7.87
C ALA A 46 13.46 -4.16 -7.95
N ASN A 47 13.60 -5.44 -7.60
CA ASN A 47 14.88 -6.17 -7.68
C ASN A 47 15.37 -6.39 -9.12
N THR A 48 14.45 -6.45 -10.11
CA THR A 48 14.83 -6.62 -11.55
C THR A 48 15.04 -5.30 -12.27
N ALA A 49 14.70 -4.16 -11.67
CA ALA A 49 14.71 -2.86 -12.33
C ALA A 49 16.06 -2.50 -12.95
N GLY A 50 17.16 -2.72 -12.24
CA GLY A 50 18.52 -2.45 -12.74
C GLY A 50 18.92 -3.34 -13.92
N ASP A 51 18.47 -4.60 -13.92
CA ASP A 51 18.71 -5.52 -15.06
C ASP A 51 17.92 -5.08 -16.29
N LEU A 52 16.62 -4.77 -16.11
CA LEU A 52 15.77 -4.28 -17.20
C LEU A 52 16.29 -2.97 -17.79
N GLN A 53 16.75 -2.04 -16.94
CA GLN A 53 17.34 -0.79 -17.38
C GLN A 53 18.58 -1.04 -18.25
N ARG A 54 19.55 -1.77 -17.71
CA ARG A 54 20.83 -2.02 -18.38
C ARG A 54 20.67 -2.81 -19.68
N ILE A 55 19.81 -3.83 -19.70
CA ILE A 55 19.68 -4.75 -20.84
C ILE A 55 18.83 -4.15 -21.96
N PHE A 56 17.75 -3.47 -21.62
CA PHE A 56 16.76 -3.05 -22.60
C PHE A 56 16.66 -1.54 -22.78
N LEU A 57 16.80 -0.74 -21.70
CA LEU A 57 16.52 0.69 -21.78
C LEU A 57 17.77 1.52 -22.11
N ASP A 58 18.93 1.19 -21.54
CA ASP A 58 20.20 1.85 -21.89
C ASP A 58 20.54 1.75 -23.37
N PRO A 59 20.30 0.62 -24.07
CA PRO A 59 20.47 0.55 -25.52
C PRO A 59 19.50 1.40 -26.35
N ILE A 60 18.30 1.71 -25.81
CA ILE A 60 17.30 2.56 -26.47
C ILE A 60 17.67 4.03 -26.29
N ASP A 61 17.83 4.47 -25.03
CA ASP A 61 18.21 5.83 -24.68
C ASP A 61 18.92 5.86 -23.33
N LYS A 62 20.24 5.86 -23.36
CA LYS A 62 21.07 5.87 -22.14
C LYS A 62 20.85 7.12 -21.28
N VAL A 63 20.46 8.24 -21.90
CA VAL A 63 20.27 9.52 -21.20
C VAL A 63 18.98 9.48 -20.35
N HIS A 64 17.91 8.92 -20.89
CA HIS A 64 16.59 8.91 -20.28
C HIS A 64 16.20 7.53 -19.71
N SER A 65 17.09 6.53 -19.74
CA SER A 65 16.79 5.17 -19.27
C SER A 65 16.39 5.10 -17.79
N ALA A 66 16.89 6.01 -16.95
CA ALA A 66 16.49 6.12 -15.54
C ALA A 66 15.03 6.60 -15.41
N GLU A 67 14.59 7.54 -16.23
CA GLU A 67 13.19 7.97 -16.28
C GLU A 67 12.29 6.86 -16.83
N MET A 68 12.75 6.16 -17.88
CA MET A 68 12.00 5.03 -18.46
C MET A 68 11.76 3.92 -17.42
N ILE A 69 12.78 3.51 -16.65
CA ILE A 69 12.60 2.49 -15.62
C ILE A 69 11.73 2.99 -14.45
N ALA A 70 11.85 4.26 -14.08
CA ALA A 70 10.99 4.87 -13.07
C ALA A 70 9.51 4.83 -13.51
N ASN A 71 9.22 5.09 -14.78
CA ASN A 71 7.89 4.99 -15.36
C ASN A 71 7.37 3.54 -15.33
N ILE A 72 8.19 2.54 -15.63
CA ILE A 72 7.82 1.11 -15.52
C ILE A 72 7.51 0.74 -14.08
N LEU A 73 8.27 1.24 -13.11
CA LEU A 73 8.02 0.97 -11.69
C LEU A 73 6.79 1.71 -11.14
N GLY A 74 6.50 2.89 -11.71
CA GLY A 74 5.38 3.76 -11.31
C GLY A 74 4.02 3.36 -11.91
N VAL A 75 3.99 2.87 -13.16
CA VAL A 75 2.73 2.60 -13.85
C VAL A 75 1.78 1.61 -13.18
N PRO A 76 2.23 0.62 -12.38
CA PRO A 76 1.30 -0.22 -11.63
C PRO A 76 0.41 0.53 -10.66
N PHE A 77 0.85 1.65 -10.09
CA PHE A 77 0.03 2.49 -9.22
C PHE A 77 -1.10 3.18 -10.01
N LEU A 78 -0.85 3.53 -11.28
CA LEU A 78 -1.89 4.04 -12.17
C LEU A 78 -2.90 2.94 -12.51
N GLY A 79 -2.44 1.74 -12.88
CA GLY A 79 -3.30 0.57 -13.10
C GLY A 79 -4.17 0.24 -11.89
N PHE A 80 -3.58 0.28 -10.69
CA PHE A 80 -4.27 0.12 -9.42
C PHE A 80 -5.36 1.20 -9.25
N ALA A 81 -5.01 2.48 -9.34
CA ALA A 81 -5.94 3.58 -9.14
C ALA A 81 -7.14 3.48 -10.08
N LEU A 82 -6.89 3.15 -11.35
CA LEU A 82 -7.92 3.02 -12.38
C LEU A 82 -8.90 1.89 -12.05
N THR A 83 -8.38 0.71 -11.73
CA THR A 83 -9.24 -0.46 -11.46
C THR A 83 -9.99 -0.36 -10.14
N ILE A 84 -9.40 0.19 -9.07
CA ILE A 84 -10.13 0.36 -7.81
C ILE A 84 -11.19 1.46 -7.92
N ALA A 85 -10.91 2.55 -8.64
CA ALA A 85 -11.87 3.63 -8.84
C ALA A 85 -13.10 3.17 -9.64
N ILE A 86 -12.90 2.34 -10.67
CA ILE A 86 -13.96 1.82 -11.52
C ILE A 86 -14.61 0.58 -10.91
N GLY A 87 -13.81 -0.34 -10.38
CA GLY A 87 -14.26 -1.63 -9.85
C GLY A 87 -15.08 -1.51 -8.57
N SER A 88 -14.70 -0.59 -7.68
CA SER A 88 -15.37 -0.48 -6.37
C SER A 88 -16.85 -0.11 -6.45
N PRO A 89 -17.30 0.88 -7.25
CA PRO A 89 -18.72 1.15 -7.41
C PRO A 89 -19.46 0.02 -8.12
N LEU A 90 -18.77 -0.78 -8.96
CA LEU A 90 -19.36 -1.87 -9.73
C LEU A 90 -19.27 -3.23 -9.03
N LEU A 91 -18.61 -3.30 -7.87
CA LEU A 91 -18.35 -4.56 -7.16
C LEU A 91 -19.60 -5.40 -6.92
N ASP A 92 -20.70 -4.76 -6.51
CA ASP A 92 -21.94 -5.45 -6.20
C ASP A 92 -22.67 -5.99 -7.44
N TYR A 93 -22.39 -5.45 -8.63
CA TYR A 93 -22.94 -5.93 -9.90
C TYR A 93 -22.10 -7.08 -10.47
N ILE A 94 -20.77 -6.95 -10.41
CA ILE A 94 -19.84 -7.93 -11.01
C ILE A 94 -19.63 -9.10 -10.05
N GLY A 95 -19.53 -8.82 -8.75
CA GLY A 95 -19.34 -9.80 -7.69
C GLY A 95 -17.87 -10.10 -7.37
N MET A 96 -17.59 -10.27 -6.08
CA MET A 96 -16.25 -10.56 -5.54
C MET A 96 -15.66 -11.87 -6.09
N GLY A 97 -16.52 -12.87 -6.32
CA GLY A 97 -16.12 -14.21 -6.79
C GLY A 97 -15.56 -14.23 -8.22
N LEU A 98 -15.88 -13.22 -9.05
CA LEU A 98 -15.30 -13.07 -10.37
C LEU A 98 -14.05 -12.17 -10.31
N LEU A 99 -14.10 -11.05 -9.57
CA LEU A 99 -13.04 -10.05 -9.59
C LEU A 99 -11.74 -10.53 -8.91
N LEU A 100 -11.83 -11.29 -7.83
CA LEU A 100 -10.64 -11.75 -7.13
C LEU A 100 -9.79 -12.75 -7.94
N PRO A 101 -10.33 -13.81 -8.56
CA PRO A 101 -9.54 -14.64 -9.47
C PRO A 101 -9.10 -13.90 -10.74
N LEU A 102 -9.90 -12.94 -11.26
CA LEU A 102 -9.51 -12.10 -12.39
C LEU A 102 -8.24 -11.27 -12.05
N ALA A 103 -8.06 -10.86 -10.81
CA ALA A 103 -6.82 -10.23 -10.36
C ALA A 103 -5.61 -11.14 -10.64
N GLY A 104 -5.69 -12.44 -10.31
CA GLY A 104 -4.64 -13.41 -10.61
C GLY A 104 -4.37 -13.55 -12.11
N VAL A 105 -5.43 -13.52 -12.94
CA VAL A 105 -5.30 -13.55 -14.41
C VAL A 105 -4.54 -12.31 -14.90
N LEU A 106 -4.90 -11.11 -14.44
CA LEU A 106 -4.24 -9.87 -14.86
C LEU A 106 -2.77 -9.81 -14.39
N PHE A 107 -2.47 -10.28 -13.17
CA PHE A 107 -1.08 -10.40 -12.72
C PHE A 107 -0.27 -11.34 -13.62
N THR A 108 -0.81 -12.53 -13.90
CA THR A 108 -0.17 -13.52 -14.77
C THR A 108 0.04 -12.95 -16.18
N ALA A 109 -0.98 -12.34 -16.77
CA ALA A 109 -0.91 -11.72 -18.08
C ALA A 109 0.14 -10.59 -18.11
N GLY A 110 0.17 -9.72 -17.10
CA GLY A 110 1.16 -8.66 -16.99
C GLY A 110 2.59 -9.18 -16.91
N MET A 111 2.83 -10.22 -16.09
CA MET A 111 4.16 -10.85 -16.02
C MET A 111 4.56 -11.52 -17.33
N LEU A 112 3.64 -12.23 -17.99
CA LEU A 112 3.90 -12.84 -19.28
C LEU A 112 4.22 -11.80 -20.35
N LEU A 113 3.50 -10.67 -20.40
CA LEU A 113 3.81 -9.56 -21.32
C LEU A 113 5.22 -9.03 -21.11
N MET A 114 5.65 -8.86 -19.85
CA MET A 114 7.01 -8.43 -19.56
C MET A 114 8.04 -9.48 -20.01
N LEU A 115 7.80 -10.76 -19.75
CA LEU A 115 8.71 -11.86 -20.09
C LEU A 115 8.89 -12.04 -21.59
N ILE A 116 7.82 -11.90 -22.38
CA ILE A 116 7.90 -12.08 -23.84
C ILE A 116 8.36 -10.82 -24.59
N ALA A 117 8.46 -9.67 -23.94
CA ALA A 117 8.69 -8.39 -24.58
C ALA A 117 9.88 -8.41 -25.57
N SER A 118 11.04 -8.90 -25.14
CA SER A 118 12.24 -8.98 -25.96
C SER A 118 12.22 -10.08 -27.03
N HIS A 119 11.23 -10.99 -26.98
CA HIS A 119 11.09 -12.07 -27.95
C HIS A 119 10.14 -11.70 -29.10
N VAL A 120 9.21 -10.76 -28.87
CA VAL A 120 8.18 -10.39 -29.86
C VAL A 120 8.38 -9.00 -30.45
N THR A 121 9.24 -8.18 -29.85
CA THR A 121 9.53 -6.83 -30.33
C THR A 121 10.99 -6.44 -30.06
N ALA A 122 11.42 -5.31 -30.62
CA ALA A 122 12.77 -4.76 -30.47
C ALA A 122 12.73 -3.23 -30.26
N GLY A 123 13.83 -2.67 -29.79
CA GLY A 123 13.96 -1.23 -29.58
C GLY A 123 12.90 -0.67 -28.63
N ALA A 124 12.28 0.44 -28.98
CA ALA A 124 11.26 1.10 -28.16
C ALA A 124 10.04 0.20 -27.86
N GLY A 125 9.70 -0.73 -28.75
CA GLY A 125 8.60 -1.67 -28.52
C GLY A 125 8.82 -2.58 -27.32
N VAL A 126 10.06 -2.87 -26.93
CA VAL A 126 10.36 -3.62 -25.70
C VAL A 126 9.94 -2.81 -24.47
N TYR A 127 10.29 -1.53 -24.45
CA TYR A 127 9.86 -0.61 -23.39
C TYR A 127 8.34 -0.56 -23.27
N ASP A 128 7.64 -0.34 -24.39
CA ASP A 128 6.19 -0.22 -24.41
C ASP A 128 5.51 -1.50 -23.87
N LEU A 129 6.02 -2.67 -24.24
CA LEU A 129 5.44 -3.94 -23.82
C LEU A 129 5.73 -4.26 -22.35
N ILE A 130 6.93 -3.93 -21.85
CA ILE A 130 7.26 -4.03 -20.42
C ILE A 130 6.39 -3.06 -19.61
N TRP A 131 6.23 -1.83 -20.07
CA TRP A 131 5.38 -0.82 -19.46
C TRP A 131 3.92 -1.27 -19.40
N LEU A 132 3.39 -1.78 -20.52
CA LEU A 132 2.03 -2.31 -20.59
C LEU A 132 1.85 -3.51 -19.65
N GLY A 133 2.80 -4.44 -19.62
CA GLY A 133 2.78 -5.59 -18.71
C GLY A 133 2.75 -5.16 -17.24
N ALA A 134 3.54 -4.17 -16.88
CA ALA A 134 3.55 -3.60 -15.53
C ALA A 134 2.20 -2.91 -15.19
N ALA A 135 1.61 -2.17 -16.15
CA ALA A 135 0.29 -1.56 -16.00
C ALA A 135 -0.81 -2.61 -15.76
N VAL A 136 -0.82 -3.68 -16.57
CA VAL A 136 -1.79 -4.79 -16.45
C VAL A 136 -1.64 -5.50 -15.10
N ALA A 137 -0.43 -5.74 -14.64
CA ALA A 137 -0.20 -6.30 -13.29
C ALA A 137 -0.72 -5.35 -12.19
N GLY A 138 -0.55 -4.04 -12.37
CA GLY A 138 -1.10 -3.01 -11.48
C GLY A 138 -2.64 -3.02 -11.45
N MET A 139 -3.29 -3.24 -12.59
CA MET A 139 -4.75 -3.42 -12.64
C MET A 139 -5.18 -4.65 -11.82
N GLY A 140 -4.44 -5.75 -11.87
CA GLY A 140 -4.66 -6.91 -11.02
C GLY A 140 -4.58 -6.55 -9.53
N TRP A 141 -3.59 -5.75 -9.13
CA TRP A 141 -3.48 -5.28 -7.74
C TRP A 141 -4.70 -4.44 -7.33
N GLY A 142 -5.15 -3.51 -8.18
CA GLY A 142 -6.35 -2.72 -7.92
C GLY A 142 -7.61 -3.59 -7.74
N LEU A 143 -7.75 -4.71 -8.48
CA LEU A 143 -8.84 -5.67 -8.28
C LEU A 143 -8.75 -6.42 -6.95
N VAL A 144 -7.54 -6.77 -6.49
CA VAL A 144 -7.37 -7.35 -5.15
C VAL A 144 -7.93 -6.40 -4.09
N GLU A 145 -7.54 -5.13 -4.12
CA GLU A 145 -7.98 -4.14 -3.14
C GLU A 145 -9.48 -3.80 -3.28
N THR A 146 -10.01 -3.80 -4.50
CA THR A 146 -11.44 -3.65 -4.77
C THR A 146 -12.28 -4.70 -4.03
N VAL A 147 -11.77 -5.94 -3.95
CA VAL A 147 -12.48 -7.06 -3.33
C VAL A 147 -12.14 -7.24 -1.86
N VAL A 148 -10.87 -7.26 -1.50
CA VAL A 148 -10.41 -7.66 -0.16
C VAL A 148 -10.95 -6.74 0.92
N ASN A 149 -10.94 -5.42 0.70
CA ASN A 149 -11.39 -4.46 1.69
C ASN A 149 -12.87 -4.65 2.08
N PRO A 150 -13.84 -4.60 1.14
CA PRO A 150 -15.24 -4.82 1.48
C PRO A 150 -15.53 -6.28 1.89
N LEU A 151 -14.79 -7.27 1.37
CA LEU A 151 -14.91 -8.67 1.80
C LEU A 151 -14.61 -8.81 3.29
N ILE A 152 -13.46 -8.31 3.75
CA ILE A 152 -13.06 -8.39 5.15
C ILE A 152 -14.01 -7.59 6.05
N ALA A 153 -14.43 -6.40 5.62
CA ALA A 153 -15.42 -5.61 6.34
C ALA A 153 -16.76 -6.35 6.50
N THR A 154 -17.18 -7.09 5.47
CA THR A 154 -18.41 -7.91 5.48
C THR A 154 -18.27 -9.16 6.36
N LEU A 155 -17.13 -9.84 6.31
CA LEU A 155 -16.90 -11.06 7.09
C LEU A 155 -16.76 -10.79 8.60
N TYR A 156 -16.27 -9.61 8.97
CA TYR A 156 -15.96 -9.23 10.36
C TYR A 156 -16.52 -7.85 10.73
N PRO A 157 -17.85 -7.65 10.70
CA PRO A 157 -18.47 -6.33 10.87
C PRO A 157 -18.20 -5.71 12.24
N GLU A 158 -18.04 -6.53 13.30
CA GLU A 158 -17.79 -6.07 14.66
C GLU A 158 -16.30 -5.79 14.94
N ASP A 159 -15.39 -6.25 14.07
CA ASP A 159 -13.93 -6.19 14.30
C ASP A 159 -13.15 -5.74 13.03
N LYS A 160 -13.73 -4.78 12.29
CA LYS A 160 -13.20 -4.32 11.00
C LYS A 160 -11.76 -3.80 11.13
N THR A 161 -11.48 -2.96 12.12
CA THR A 161 -10.14 -2.38 12.32
C THR A 161 -9.07 -3.46 12.50
N ALA A 162 -9.28 -4.44 13.38
CA ALA A 162 -8.30 -5.50 13.61
C ALA A 162 -8.12 -6.40 12.38
N LYS A 163 -9.22 -6.80 11.75
CA LYS A 163 -9.20 -7.74 10.63
C LYS A 163 -8.66 -7.13 9.35
N LEU A 164 -8.98 -5.85 9.05
CA LEU A 164 -8.38 -5.13 7.94
C LEU A 164 -6.87 -4.92 8.16
N ASN A 165 -6.43 -4.57 9.35
CA ASN A 165 -5.00 -4.51 9.65
C ASN A 165 -4.32 -5.87 9.50
N SER A 166 -4.93 -6.94 10.02
CA SER A 166 -4.39 -8.30 9.94
C SER A 166 -4.28 -8.81 8.49
N VAL A 167 -5.28 -8.58 7.63
CA VAL A 167 -5.19 -8.97 6.22
C VAL A 167 -4.16 -8.12 5.47
N HIS A 168 -4.12 -6.82 5.73
CA HIS A 168 -3.14 -5.92 5.11
C HIS A 168 -1.69 -6.14 5.60
N ALA A 169 -1.47 -6.88 6.69
CA ALA A 169 -0.13 -7.31 7.09
C ALA A 169 0.53 -8.18 6.01
N TRP A 170 -0.24 -8.92 5.24
CA TRP A 170 0.28 -9.82 4.22
C TRP A 170 0.87 -9.12 2.99
N TRP A 171 0.55 -7.83 2.75
CA TRP A 171 1.25 -7.04 1.73
C TRP A 171 2.73 -6.77 2.10
N PRO A 172 3.08 -6.18 3.26
CA PRO A 172 4.48 -6.07 3.67
C PRO A 172 5.14 -7.46 3.90
N GLY A 173 4.38 -8.48 4.33
CA GLY A 173 4.87 -9.86 4.35
C GLY A 173 5.32 -10.35 2.96
N GLY A 174 4.55 -10.04 1.94
CA GLY A 174 4.89 -10.30 0.55
C GLY A 174 6.14 -9.55 0.08
N LEU A 175 6.30 -8.28 0.50
CA LEU A 175 7.53 -7.50 0.20
C LEU A 175 8.78 -8.17 0.79
N VAL A 176 8.70 -8.66 2.02
CA VAL A 176 9.81 -9.39 2.67
C VAL A 176 10.12 -10.67 1.90
N ILE A 177 9.11 -11.49 1.60
CA ILE A 177 9.27 -12.74 0.86
C ILE A 177 9.89 -12.48 -0.51
N GLY A 178 9.33 -11.55 -1.29
CA GLY A 178 9.83 -11.21 -2.63
C GLY A 178 11.23 -10.62 -2.61
N GLY A 179 11.54 -9.76 -1.62
CA GLY A 179 12.87 -9.17 -1.45
C GLY A 179 13.93 -10.21 -1.14
N LEU A 180 13.67 -11.12 -0.20
CA LEU A 180 14.59 -12.21 0.15
C LEU A 180 14.76 -13.21 -1.02
N LEU A 181 13.66 -13.55 -1.72
CA LEU A 181 13.72 -14.38 -2.92
C LEU A 181 14.56 -13.70 -4.01
N GLY A 182 14.32 -12.42 -4.29
CA GLY A 182 15.08 -11.67 -5.30
C GLY A 182 16.57 -11.61 -5.01
N VAL A 183 16.96 -11.35 -3.75
CA VAL A 183 18.38 -11.39 -3.30
C VAL A 183 18.95 -12.78 -3.41
N GLY A 184 18.23 -13.82 -2.97
CA GLY A 184 18.67 -15.22 -3.06
C GLY A 184 18.90 -15.65 -4.51
N MET A 185 17.95 -15.35 -5.40
CA MET A 185 18.02 -15.66 -6.83
C MET A 185 19.20 -14.92 -7.51
N SER A 186 19.44 -13.65 -7.13
CA SER A 186 20.62 -12.91 -7.62
C SER A 186 21.93 -13.57 -7.21
N LYS A 187 22.02 -14.04 -5.96
CA LYS A 187 23.22 -14.77 -5.49
C LYS A 187 23.44 -16.11 -6.20
N MET A 188 22.37 -16.74 -6.68
CA MET A 188 22.43 -17.95 -7.50
C MET A 188 22.71 -17.66 -8.99
N GLY A 189 22.89 -16.42 -9.38
CA GLY A 189 23.12 -16.02 -10.78
C GLY A 189 21.87 -16.08 -11.66
N LEU A 190 20.66 -16.18 -11.07
CA LEU A 190 19.42 -16.20 -11.84
C LEU A 190 19.04 -14.80 -12.33
N GLY A 191 18.73 -14.71 -13.62
CA GLY A 191 18.37 -13.46 -14.30
C GLY A 191 16.98 -12.92 -13.95
N TRP A 192 16.64 -11.80 -14.57
CA TRP A 192 15.37 -11.12 -14.41
C TRP A 192 14.17 -11.99 -14.84
N GLU A 193 14.34 -12.83 -15.86
CA GLU A 193 13.30 -13.75 -16.34
C GLU A 193 12.84 -14.72 -15.26
N ALA A 194 13.79 -15.34 -14.57
CA ALA A 194 13.49 -16.26 -13.50
C ALA A 194 12.77 -15.56 -12.33
N LYS A 195 13.19 -14.34 -11.98
CA LYS A 195 12.58 -13.53 -10.92
C LYS A 195 11.15 -13.11 -11.27
N LEU A 196 10.88 -12.65 -12.50
CA LEU A 196 9.52 -12.33 -12.94
C LEU A 196 8.68 -13.60 -13.14
N GLY A 197 9.29 -14.70 -13.60
CA GLY A 197 8.62 -15.98 -13.75
C GLY A 197 8.10 -16.55 -12.43
N ILE A 198 8.90 -16.50 -11.35
CA ILE A 198 8.47 -16.99 -10.04
C ILE A 198 7.34 -16.14 -9.44
N ALA A 199 7.24 -14.86 -9.83
CA ALA A 199 6.15 -13.97 -9.41
C ALA A 199 4.77 -14.40 -9.94
N ILE A 200 4.71 -15.28 -10.93
CA ILE A 200 3.46 -15.86 -11.44
C ILE A 200 2.88 -16.90 -10.47
N LEU A 201 3.71 -17.59 -9.70
CA LEU A 201 3.25 -18.67 -8.83
C LEU A 201 2.18 -18.24 -7.81
N PRO A 202 2.35 -17.14 -7.05
CA PRO A 202 1.32 -16.67 -6.13
C PRO A 202 0.04 -16.22 -6.84
N ALA A 203 0.11 -15.76 -8.10
CA ALA A 203 -1.07 -15.40 -8.88
C ALA A 203 -1.88 -16.64 -9.28
N VAL A 204 -1.20 -17.70 -9.72
CA VAL A 204 -1.83 -19.00 -9.98
C VAL A 204 -2.41 -19.60 -8.68
N ALA A 205 -1.67 -19.52 -7.57
CA ALA A 205 -2.16 -19.97 -6.27
C ALA A 205 -3.42 -19.23 -5.83
N LEU A 206 -3.53 -17.91 -6.09
CA LEU A 206 -4.75 -17.14 -5.82
C LEU A 206 -5.95 -17.65 -6.65
N MET A 207 -5.75 -17.88 -7.94
CA MET A 207 -6.81 -18.41 -8.80
C MET A 207 -7.30 -19.78 -8.32
N VAL A 208 -6.37 -20.67 -7.96
CA VAL A 208 -6.69 -22.01 -7.40
C VAL A 208 -7.39 -21.88 -6.05
N ALA A 209 -6.92 -21.00 -5.17
CA ALA A 209 -7.53 -20.76 -3.86
C ALA A 209 -8.97 -20.22 -3.96
N CYS A 210 -9.28 -19.45 -4.99
CA CYS A 210 -10.62 -18.92 -5.25
C CYS A 210 -11.56 -19.95 -5.88
N ALA A 211 -11.03 -21.04 -6.46
CA ALA A 211 -11.84 -22.04 -7.15
C ALA A 211 -12.86 -22.70 -6.19
N GLY A 212 -14.12 -22.67 -6.57
CA GLY A 212 -15.22 -23.24 -5.79
C GLY A 212 -15.58 -22.48 -4.50
N LEU A 213 -14.95 -21.33 -4.21
CA LEU A 213 -15.35 -20.50 -3.10
C LEU A 213 -16.64 -19.72 -3.42
N LYS A 214 -17.56 -19.73 -2.47
CA LYS A 214 -18.72 -18.86 -2.49
C LYS A 214 -18.39 -17.57 -1.72
N PHE A 215 -18.69 -16.43 -2.33
CA PHE A 215 -18.47 -15.11 -1.73
C PHE A 215 -19.78 -14.53 -1.21
N PRO A 216 -19.78 -13.84 -0.06
CA PRO A 216 -20.95 -13.13 0.44
C PRO A 216 -21.25 -11.90 -0.44
N PRO A 217 -22.50 -11.40 -0.45
CA PRO A 217 -22.76 -10.02 -0.88
C PRO A 217 -22.04 -9.04 0.06
N THR A 218 -21.76 -7.83 -0.40
CA THR A 218 -21.21 -6.80 0.49
C THR A 218 -22.20 -6.46 1.61
N GLU A 219 -21.70 -5.96 2.75
CA GLU A 219 -22.53 -5.51 3.87
C GLU A 219 -23.63 -4.53 3.38
N ARG A 220 -23.26 -3.60 2.49
CA ARG A 220 -24.20 -2.65 1.88
C ARG A 220 -25.29 -3.34 1.07
N ALA A 221 -24.91 -4.25 0.18
CA ALA A 221 -25.86 -4.97 -0.68
C ALA A 221 -26.79 -5.88 0.14
N ALA A 222 -26.26 -6.56 1.15
CA ALA A 222 -27.02 -7.42 2.06
C ALA A 222 -28.06 -6.63 2.86
N SER A 223 -27.77 -5.37 3.18
CA SER A 223 -28.67 -4.46 3.91
C SER A 223 -29.66 -3.71 3.00
N GLY A 224 -29.67 -3.97 1.69
CA GLY A 224 -30.60 -3.35 0.74
C GLY A 224 -30.34 -1.87 0.45
N VAL A 225 -29.17 -1.34 0.82
CA VAL A 225 -28.81 0.07 0.55
C VAL A 225 -28.61 0.28 -0.94
N SER A 226 -29.38 1.22 -1.50
CA SER A 226 -29.37 1.51 -2.94
C SER A 226 -28.07 2.20 -3.40
N MET A 227 -27.78 2.17 -4.70
CA MET A 227 -26.66 2.91 -5.29
C MET A 227 -26.75 4.41 -5.03
N ALA A 228 -27.96 4.99 -5.13
CA ALA A 228 -28.16 6.42 -4.85
C ALA A 228 -27.81 6.78 -3.40
N GLN A 229 -28.15 5.93 -2.44
CA GLN A 229 -27.78 6.11 -1.03
C GLN A 229 -26.29 5.99 -0.84
N MET A 230 -25.63 5.02 -1.50
CA MET A 230 -24.18 4.86 -1.48
C MET A 230 -23.45 6.12 -1.96
N PHE A 231 -23.84 6.67 -3.11
CA PHE A 231 -23.27 7.91 -3.64
C PHE A 231 -23.57 9.15 -2.78
N ARG A 232 -24.68 9.13 -2.04
CA ARG A 232 -25.02 10.22 -1.12
C ARG A 232 -24.01 10.37 0.03
N GLU A 233 -23.39 9.29 0.46
CA GLU A 233 -22.33 9.31 1.51
C GLU A 233 -21.13 10.17 1.12
N LEU A 234 -20.85 10.37 -0.17
CA LEU A 234 -19.79 11.28 -0.66
C LEU A 234 -20.00 12.74 -0.24
N ARG A 235 -21.23 13.13 0.09
CA ARG A 235 -21.55 14.49 0.53
C ARG A 235 -21.24 14.73 2.01
N ASN A 236 -20.82 13.70 2.75
CA ASN A 236 -20.51 13.84 4.16
C ASN A 236 -19.19 14.59 4.35
N PRO A 237 -19.16 15.74 5.04
CA PRO A 237 -17.94 16.51 5.24
C PRO A 237 -16.82 15.72 5.94
N LEU A 238 -17.18 14.86 6.89
CA LEU A 238 -16.19 14.03 7.59
C LEU A 238 -15.55 13.00 6.66
N PHE A 239 -16.32 12.44 5.69
CA PHE A 239 -15.73 11.57 4.67
C PHE A 239 -14.71 12.33 3.83
N PHE A 240 -15.02 13.57 3.43
CA PHE A 240 -14.07 14.39 2.67
C PHE A 240 -12.79 14.68 3.45
N VAL A 241 -12.88 14.95 4.76
CA VAL A 241 -11.70 15.09 5.64
C VAL A 241 -10.88 13.80 5.66
N LEU A 242 -11.52 12.63 5.80
CA LEU A 242 -10.82 11.34 5.78
C LEU A 242 -10.21 11.05 4.41
N PHE A 243 -10.90 11.38 3.32
CA PHE A 243 -10.40 11.22 1.95
C PHE A 243 -9.11 12.03 1.71
N CYS A 244 -9.11 13.32 2.10
CA CYS A 244 -7.90 14.14 2.04
C CYS A 244 -6.79 13.63 2.99
N SER A 245 -7.17 13.14 4.17
CA SER A 245 -6.21 12.54 5.11
C SER A 245 -5.58 11.26 4.54
N MET A 246 -6.34 10.45 3.78
CA MET A 246 -5.80 9.25 3.15
C MET A 246 -4.69 9.57 2.14
N PHE A 247 -4.82 10.68 1.41
CA PHE A 247 -3.77 11.15 0.53
C PHE A 247 -2.47 11.42 1.31
N LEU A 248 -2.56 12.09 2.44
CA LEU A 248 -1.39 12.42 3.28
C LEU A 248 -0.83 11.20 4.03
N THR A 249 -1.68 10.30 4.53
CA THR A 249 -1.24 9.08 5.22
C THR A 249 -0.48 8.15 4.27
N ALA A 250 -1.03 7.92 3.07
CA ALA A 250 -0.39 7.08 2.06
C ALA A 250 0.94 7.69 1.58
N ALA A 251 0.98 9.00 1.36
CA ALA A 251 2.21 9.71 1.01
C ALA A 251 3.30 9.56 2.08
N SER A 252 2.92 9.60 3.37
CA SER A 252 3.85 9.44 4.49
C SER A 252 4.46 8.04 4.61
N GLU A 253 3.75 7.02 4.12
CA GLU A 253 4.19 5.62 4.11
C GLU A 253 4.95 5.28 2.83
N LEU A 254 4.32 5.47 1.69
CA LEU A 254 4.74 4.89 0.42
C LEU A 254 5.86 5.70 -0.26
N ALA A 255 5.80 7.03 -0.22
CA ALA A 255 6.80 7.84 -0.89
C ALA A 255 8.19 7.74 -0.24
N PRO A 256 8.36 7.87 1.10
CA PRO A 256 9.64 7.63 1.74
C PRO A 256 10.15 6.19 1.54
N GLY A 257 9.25 5.20 1.53
CA GLY A 257 9.60 3.79 1.27
C GLY A 257 10.26 3.56 -0.10
N GLN A 258 9.78 4.26 -1.14
CA GLN A 258 10.40 4.21 -2.48
C GLN A 258 11.71 5.02 -2.54
N TRP A 259 11.86 6.03 -1.67
CA TRP A 259 12.98 6.98 -1.72
C TRP A 259 14.18 6.54 -0.88
N VAL A 260 13.97 5.68 0.12
CA VAL A 260 14.97 5.25 1.11
C VAL A 260 16.22 4.66 0.47
N ASP A 261 16.09 3.80 -0.54
CA ASP A 261 17.23 3.15 -1.17
C ASP A 261 18.11 4.17 -1.90
N LEU A 262 17.49 5.01 -2.71
CA LEU A 262 18.21 6.05 -3.47
C LEU A 262 18.88 7.08 -2.57
N ALA A 263 18.20 7.50 -1.51
CA ALA A 263 18.62 8.63 -0.68
C ALA A 263 19.61 8.24 0.42
N LEU A 264 19.43 7.09 1.06
CA LEU A 264 20.21 6.74 2.25
C LEU A 264 21.34 5.75 2.03
N SER A 265 21.32 4.94 0.95
CA SER A 265 22.33 3.90 0.75
C SER A 265 23.78 4.42 0.83
N ARG A 266 24.03 5.60 0.29
CA ARG A 266 25.36 6.24 0.33
C ARG A 266 25.69 6.85 1.69
N THR A 267 24.70 7.50 2.32
CA THR A 267 24.89 8.23 3.57
C THR A 267 25.07 7.32 4.77
N VAL A 268 24.35 6.20 4.79
CA VAL A 268 24.37 5.25 5.92
C VAL A 268 25.26 4.02 5.68
N HIS A 269 25.91 3.94 4.52
CA HIS A 269 26.80 2.82 4.15
C HIS A 269 26.14 1.43 4.26
N MET A 270 24.84 1.36 3.94
CA MET A 270 24.04 0.13 3.95
C MET A 270 23.08 0.14 2.76
N PRO A 271 22.88 -0.99 2.05
CA PRO A 271 21.86 -1.06 1.01
C PRO A 271 20.48 -0.67 1.55
N GLY A 272 19.84 0.35 0.98
CA GLY A 272 18.55 0.86 1.46
C GLY A 272 17.43 -0.16 1.35
N ILE A 273 17.52 -1.14 0.43
CA ILE A 273 16.59 -2.27 0.33
C ILE A 273 16.48 -3.05 1.66
N LEU A 274 17.56 -3.16 2.42
CA LEU A 274 17.53 -3.82 3.73
C LEU A 274 16.69 -3.04 4.74
N LEU A 275 16.71 -1.71 4.65
CA LEU A 275 15.86 -0.87 5.49
C LEU A 275 14.38 -1.05 5.14
N LEU A 276 14.06 -1.15 3.84
CA LEU A 276 12.71 -1.43 3.37
C LEU A 276 12.22 -2.82 3.85
N VAL A 277 13.05 -3.85 3.72
CA VAL A 277 12.74 -5.21 4.22
C VAL A 277 12.54 -5.20 5.74
N TYR A 278 13.38 -4.49 6.48
CA TYR A 278 13.25 -4.35 7.94
C TYR A 278 11.93 -3.68 8.33
N VAL A 279 11.63 -2.52 7.75
CA VAL A 279 10.36 -1.79 8.01
C VAL A 279 9.16 -2.64 7.62
N SER A 280 9.22 -3.33 6.47
CA SER A 280 8.14 -4.22 6.03
C SER A 280 7.93 -5.40 6.99
N GLY A 281 9.01 -5.98 7.52
CA GLY A 281 8.95 -7.02 8.56
C GLY A 281 8.31 -6.50 9.86
N LEU A 282 8.70 -5.31 10.29
CA LEU A 282 8.10 -4.63 11.45
C LEU A 282 6.59 -4.40 11.24
N MET A 283 6.20 -3.89 10.06
CA MET A 283 4.80 -3.68 9.71
C MET A 283 4.00 -5.00 9.69
N PHE A 284 4.57 -6.08 9.14
CA PHE A 284 3.96 -7.40 9.14
C PHE A 284 3.60 -7.84 10.55
N VAL A 285 4.55 -7.78 11.46
CA VAL A 285 4.35 -8.21 12.86
C VAL A 285 3.35 -7.29 13.57
N MET A 286 3.55 -5.99 13.52
CA MET A 286 2.77 -5.03 14.31
C MET A 286 1.31 -4.94 13.89
N ARG A 287 0.98 -5.09 12.59
CA ARG A 287 -0.42 -5.06 12.10
C ARG A 287 -1.32 -6.11 12.74
N HIS A 288 -0.77 -7.21 13.24
CA HIS A 288 -1.52 -8.22 13.96
C HIS A 288 -1.98 -7.78 15.36
N PHE A 289 -1.37 -6.74 15.92
CA PHE A 289 -1.73 -6.17 17.23
C PHE A 289 -2.63 -4.92 17.13
N ALA A 290 -3.06 -4.55 15.92
CA ALA A 290 -3.88 -3.34 15.68
C ALA A 290 -5.22 -3.36 16.44
N GLY A 291 -5.83 -4.53 16.63
CA GLY A 291 -7.09 -4.68 17.39
C GLY A 291 -6.94 -4.21 18.83
N GLN A 292 -5.94 -4.71 19.53
CA GLN A 292 -5.66 -4.34 20.92
C GLN A 292 -5.37 -2.84 21.09
N LEU A 293 -4.68 -2.26 20.10
CA LEU A 293 -4.39 -0.83 20.10
C LEU A 293 -5.65 0.00 19.82
N GLY A 294 -6.48 -0.45 18.87
CA GLY A 294 -7.75 0.18 18.51
C GLY A 294 -8.79 0.17 19.62
N GLU A 295 -8.85 -0.89 20.43
CA GLU A 295 -9.72 -0.97 21.60
C GLU A 295 -9.35 0.07 22.68
N ARG A 296 -8.05 0.35 22.85
CA ARG A 296 -7.55 1.30 23.86
C ARG A 296 -7.63 2.75 23.42
N LEU A 297 -7.31 3.02 22.15
CA LEU A 297 -7.12 4.38 21.63
C LEU A 297 -8.25 4.84 20.69
N SER A 298 -9.16 3.98 20.28
CA SER A 298 -10.05 4.13 19.11
C SER A 298 -9.27 4.19 17.78
N PRO A 299 -9.90 3.92 16.62
CA PRO A 299 -9.24 4.05 15.31
C PRO A 299 -8.65 5.45 15.06
N THR A 300 -9.37 6.51 15.43
CA THR A 300 -8.87 7.89 15.30
C THR A 300 -7.66 8.15 16.20
N GLY A 301 -7.63 7.62 17.41
CA GLY A 301 -6.48 7.72 18.31
C GLY A 301 -5.26 6.95 17.81
N VAL A 302 -5.46 5.78 17.19
CA VAL A 302 -4.39 5.02 16.51
C VAL A 302 -3.80 5.86 15.38
N LEU A 303 -4.63 6.50 14.53
CA LEU A 303 -4.18 7.36 13.44
C LEU A 303 -3.41 8.59 13.94
N TRP A 304 -3.84 9.18 15.06
CA TRP A 304 -3.13 10.28 15.69
C TRP A 304 -1.73 9.87 16.18
N LEU A 305 -1.64 8.76 16.93
CA LEU A 305 -0.36 8.21 17.41
C LEU A 305 0.54 7.82 16.24
N SER A 306 -0.01 7.19 15.21
CA SER A 306 0.69 6.85 13.97
C SER A 306 1.28 8.08 13.30
N SER A 307 0.52 9.17 13.22
CA SER A 307 1.00 10.43 12.64
C SER A 307 2.15 11.04 13.44
N LEU A 308 2.09 10.97 14.78
CA LEU A 308 3.17 11.42 15.65
C LEU A 308 4.45 10.64 15.41
N MET A 309 4.36 9.30 15.45
CA MET A 309 5.52 8.43 15.26
C MET A 309 6.10 8.55 13.85
N ALA A 310 5.24 8.63 12.81
CA ALA A 310 5.68 8.81 11.44
C ALA A 310 6.42 10.13 11.23
N SER A 311 5.91 11.23 11.80
CA SER A 311 6.55 12.55 11.72
C SER A 311 7.92 12.55 12.41
N LEU A 312 7.99 12.05 13.64
CA LEU A 312 9.24 11.92 14.41
C LEU A 312 10.24 11.01 13.70
N GLY A 313 9.78 9.88 13.16
CA GLY A 313 10.63 8.93 12.46
C GLY A 313 11.21 9.48 11.16
N LEU A 314 10.41 10.15 10.33
CA LEU A 314 10.88 10.81 9.10
C LEU A 314 11.85 11.96 9.42
N PHE A 315 11.56 12.73 10.44
CA PHE A 315 12.46 13.78 10.90
C PHE A 315 13.78 13.19 11.42
N ALA A 316 13.73 12.10 12.18
CA ALA A 316 14.93 11.39 12.65
C ALA A 316 15.73 10.78 11.48
N LEU A 317 15.08 10.21 10.45
CA LEU A 317 15.74 9.73 9.23
C LEU A 317 16.52 10.83 8.52
N SER A 318 16.08 12.09 8.63
CA SER A 318 16.80 13.23 8.05
C SER A 318 18.13 13.54 8.73
N PHE A 319 18.45 12.91 9.85
CA PHE A 319 19.74 13.01 10.55
C PHE A 319 20.54 11.69 10.52
N ALA A 320 20.00 10.65 9.88
CA ALA A 320 20.67 9.37 9.82
C ALA A 320 21.98 9.46 9.04
N ASN A 321 23.06 9.01 9.65
CA ASN A 321 24.42 9.02 9.09
C ASN A 321 25.17 7.69 9.30
N SER A 322 24.50 6.68 9.84
CA SER A 322 25.05 5.35 10.07
C SER A 322 23.94 4.29 9.98
N PRO A 323 24.25 3.01 9.80
CA PRO A 323 23.26 1.93 9.82
C PRO A 323 22.41 1.92 11.08
N VAL A 324 23.01 2.15 12.24
CA VAL A 324 22.33 2.14 13.54
C VAL A 324 21.32 3.28 13.63
N THR A 325 21.73 4.51 13.30
CA THR A 325 20.83 5.68 13.35
C THR A 325 19.70 5.55 12.34
N ALA A 326 19.97 5.00 11.15
CA ALA A 326 18.94 4.74 10.14
C ALA A 326 17.93 3.69 10.62
N LEU A 327 18.38 2.57 11.21
CA LEU A 327 17.50 1.53 11.74
C LEU A 327 16.64 2.04 12.90
N LEU A 328 17.22 2.80 13.82
CA LEU A 328 16.45 3.41 14.93
C LEU A 328 15.37 4.38 14.42
N ALA A 329 15.73 5.28 13.51
CA ALA A 329 14.79 6.22 12.92
C ALA A 329 13.71 5.49 12.09
N ALA A 330 14.09 4.48 11.32
CA ALA A 330 13.17 3.65 10.54
C ALA A 330 12.23 2.82 11.43
N THR A 331 12.66 2.40 12.62
CA THR A 331 11.78 1.75 13.61
C THR A 331 10.67 2.69 14.04
N VAL A 332 11.00 3.94 14.36
CA VAL A 332 10.02 4.95 14.76
C VAL A 332 9.07 5.27 13.60
N TRP A 333 9.60 5.51 12.40
CA TRP A 333 8.81 5.77 11.20
C TRP A 333 7.93 4.57 10.84
N GLY A 334 8.49 3.36 10.76
CA GLY A 334 7.77 2.12 10.43
C GLY A 334 6.64 1.81 11.42
N THR A 335 6.88 2.02 12.73
CA THR A 335 5.85 1.93 13.77
C THR A 335 4.71 2.92 13.51
N GLY A 336 5.05 4.14 13.10
CA GLY A 336 4.07 5.17 12.77
C GLY A 336 3.21 4.80 11.57
N VAL A 337 3.81 4.51 10.44
CA VAL A 337 3.05 4.26 9.19
C VAL A 337 2.34 2.91 9.16
N CYS A 338 2.76 1.97 10.00
CA CYS A 338 2.28 0.59 10.05
C CYS A 338 0.75 0.47 10.02
N TYR A 339 0.04 1.29 10.77
CA TYR A 339 -1.42 1.21 10.92
C TYR A 339 -2.20 2.16 10.02
N MET A 340 -1.53 3.09 9.32
CA MET A 340 -2.21 4.20 8.63
C MET A 340 -3.18 3.71 7.57
N TRP A 341 -2.70 2.98 6.56
CA TRP A 341 -3.52 2.52 5.44
C TRP A 341 -4.74 1.69 5.88
N PRO A 342 -4.57 0.56 6.58
CA PRO A 342 -5.72 -0.30 6.90
C PRO A 342 -6.66 0.33 7.94
N THR A 343 -6.17 1.16 8.85
CA THR A 343 -7.02 1.84 9.83
C THR A 343 -7.83 2.97 9.18
N MET A 344 -7.29 3.67 8.17
CA MET A 344 -8.06 4.63 7.38
C MET A 344 -9.22 3.97 6.64
N LEU A 345 -8.99 2.82 5.99
CA LEU A 345 -10.03 2.02 5.34
C LEU A 345 -11.08 1.51 6.34
N ALA A 346 -10.62 1.01 7.49
CA ALA A 346 -11.51 0.59 8.57
C ALA A 346 -12.37 1.74 9.09
N THR A 347 -11.77 2.90 9.33
CA THR A 347 -12.49 4.11 9.79
C THR A 347 -13.56 4.54 8.80
N ALA A 348 -13.26 4.52 7.49
CA ALA A 348 -14.25 4.81 6.46
C ALA A 348 -15.39 3.78 6.45
N SER A 349 -15.08 2.49 6.53
CA SER A 349 -16.08 1.42 6.56
C SER A 349 -16.93 1.40 7.84
N GLU A 350 -16.35 1.75 9.00
CA GLU A 350 -17.06 1.80 10.29
C GLU A 350 -17.97 3.02 10.42
N ARG A 351 -17.56 4.17 9.86
CA ARG A 351 -18.34 5.41 9.94
C ARG A 351 -19.38 5.57 8.82
N PHE A 352 -19.10 4.98 7.66
CA PHE A 352 -19.93 5.14 6.45
C PHE A 352 -20.25 3.78 5.83
N PRO A 353 -20.86 2.84 6.56
CA PRO A 353 -21.09 1.48 6.06
C PRO A 353 -22.01 1.48 4.82
N ARG A 354 -22.92 2.46 4.69
CA ARG A 354 -23.78 2.65 3.49
C ARG A 354 -22.97 2.98 2.24
N GLY A 355 -21.78 3.60 2.39
CA GLY A 355 -20.86 3.89 1.30
C GLY A 355 -20.14 2.65 0.75
N GLY A 356 -20.04 1.60 1.54
CA GLY A 356 -19.56 0.27 1.14
C GLY A 356 -18.23 0.31 0.38
N ALA A 357 -18.17 -0.47 -0.69
CA ALA A 357 -16.99 -0.59 -1.53
C ALA A 357 -16.57 0.73 -2.20
N LEU A 358 -17.53 1.60 -2.56
CA LEU A 358 -17.25 2.89 -3.20
C LEU A 358 -16.32 3.75 -2.35
N LEU A 359 -16.67 3.97 -1.06
CA LEU A 359 -15.88 4.85 -0.21
C LEU A 359 -14.52 4.26 0.11
N MET A 360 -14.45 2.96 0.37
CA MET A 360 -13.17 2.26 0.58
C MET A 360 -12.28 2.33 -0.68
N GLY A 361 -12.86 2.16 -1.86
CA GLY A 361 -12.15 2.26 -3.13
C GLY A 361 -11.65 3.67 -3.43
N LEU A 362 -12.45 4.70 -3.15
CA LEU A 362 -12.00 6.10 -3.29
C LEU A 362 -10.86 6.43 -2.33
N MET A 363 -10.90 5.91 -1.10
CA MET A 363 -9.77 6.02 -0.17
C MET A 363 -8.51 5.39 -0.76
N GLY A 364 -8.60 4.16 -1.30
CA GLY A 364 -7.48 3.50 -1.97
C GLY A 364 -6.98 4.27 -3.19
N THR A 365 -7.88 4.83 -4.01
CA THR A 365 -7.53 5.70 -5.14
C THR A 365 -6.76 6.94 -4.68
N ALA A 366 -7.24 7.64 -3.64
CA ALA A 366 -6.55 8.81 -3.08
C ALA A 366 -5.15 8.45 -2.60
N GLY A 367 -5.02 7.31 -1.90
CA GLY A 367 -3.74 6.85 -1.39
C GLY A 367 -2.72 6.57 -2.49
N THR A 368 -3.11 5.85 -3.56
CA THR A 368 -2.18 5.52 -4.66
C THR A 368 -1.85 6.71 -5.54
N LEU A 369 -2.83 7.60 -5.80
CA LEU A 369 -2.58 8.84 -6.53
C LEU A 369 -1.62 9.77 -5.79
N SER A 370 -1.58 9.73 -4.44
CA SER A 370 -0.68 10.58 -3.66
C SER A 370 0.78 10.41 -4.05
N ILE A 371 1.18 9.20 -4.43
CA ILE A 371 2.56 8.88 -4.82
C ILE A 371 2.96 9.62 -6.09
N GLN A 372 2.04 9.78 -7.04
CA GLN A 372 2.27 10.50 -8.30
C GLN A 372 2.62 11.99 -8.10
N PHE A 373 2.23 12.56 -6.96
CA PHE A 373 2.54 13.95 -6.62
C PHE A 373 3.71 14.06 -5.65
N VAL A 374 3.78 13.20 -4.65
CA VAL A 374 4.74 13.34 -3.55
C VAL A 374 6.13 12.83 -3.92
N LEU A 375 6.26 11.78 -4.74
CA LEU A 375 7.58 11.33 -5.20
C LEU A 375 8.28 12.38 -6.08
N PRO A 376 7.64 12.98 -7.12
CA PRO A 376 8.24 14.08 -7.87
C PRO A 376 8.56 15.29 -7.00
N PHE A 377 7.71 15.61 -6.01
CA PHE A 377 8.00 16.67 -5.05
C PHE A 377 9.27 16.38 -4.25
N MET A 378 9.46 15.16 -3.73
CA MET A 378 10.68 14.75 -3.03
C MET A 378 11.91 14.85 -3.94
N GLY A 379 11.79 14.37 -5.17
CA GLY A 379 12.84 14.47 -6.19
C GLY A 379 13.23 15.91 -6.48
N ASN A 380 12.25 16.81 -6.62
CA ASN A 380 12.49 18.24 -6.88
C ASN A 380 13.20 18.92 -5.71
N VAL A 381 12.78 18.62 -4.46
CA VAL A 381 13.45 19.12 -3.25
C VAL A 381 14.91 18.62 -3.19
N PHE A 382 15.13 17.36 -3.51
CA PHE A 382 16.45 16.74 -3.57
C PHE A 382 17.33 17.42 -4.64
N ASP A 383 16.82 17.58 -5.86
CA ASP A 383 17.56 18.13 -6.99
C ASP A 383 17.94 19.60 -6.75
N ARG A 384 17.00 20.40 -6.24
CA ARG A 384 17.31 21.79 -5.89
C ARG A 384 18.38 21.86 -4.81
N LYS A 385 18.28 21.01 -3.79
CA LYS A 385 19.22 21.05 -2.66
C LYS A 385 20.61 20.55 -3.04
N LYS A 386 20.76 19.51 -3.87
CA LYS A 386 22.06 19.06 -4.34
C LYS A 386 22.79 20.13 -5.16
N ILE A 387 22.05 20.86 -6.03
CA ILE A 387 22.60 21.95 -6.83
C ILE A 387 23.04 23.12 -5.93
N GLU A 388 22.20 23.49 -4.95
CA GLU A 388 22.50 24.55 -3.98
C GLU A 388 23.78 24.23 -3.20
N VAL A 389 23.88 23.02 -2.64
CA VAL A 389 25.00 22.58 -1.79
C VAL A 389 26.30 22.43 -2.60
N ALA A 390 26.20 22.07 -3.87
CA ALA A 390 27.35 21.98 -4.78
C ALA A 390 27.84 23.36 -5.26
N GLY A 391 27.12 24.44 -5.00
CA GLY A 391 27.48 25.79 -5.48
C GLY A 391 27.02 26.08 -6.90
N GLY A 392 26.05 25.34 -7.43
CA GLY A 392 25.44 25.53 -8.75
C GLY A 392 25.44 24.27 -9.60
N ALA A 393 24.64 24.29 -10.69
CA ALA A 393 24.49 23.14 -11.58
C ALA A 393 25.82 22.73 -12.26
N ALA A 394 26.60 23.70 -12.72
CA ALA A 394 27.92 23.45 -13.33
C ALA A 394 28.89 22.80 -12.33
N ALA A 395 28.93 23.32 -11.08
CA ALA A 395 29.76 22.73 -10.03
C ALA A 395 29.35 21.29 -9.72
N PHE A 396 28.05 21.00 -9.64
CA PHE A 396 27.54 19.64 -9.43
C PHE A 396 27.95 18.68 -10.54
N GLN A 397 27.89 19.11 -11.82
CA GLN A 397 28.27 18.27 -12.95
C GLN A 397 29.76 17.86 -12.95
N HIS A 398 30.63 18.69 -12.37
CA HIS A 398 32.06 18.41 -12.25
C HIS A 398 32.44 17.60 -10.99
N LEU A 399 31.51 17.34 -10.09
CA LEU A 399 31.78 16.50 -8.91
C LEU A 399 32.10 15.07 -9.33
N GLN A 400 33.27 14.61 -8.90
CA GLN A 400 33.68 13.24 -9.09
C GLN A 400 33.15 12.34 -7.95
N PRO A 401 32.96 11.01 -8.20
CA PRO A 401 32.64 10.06 -7.15
C PRO A 401 33.64 10.16 -5.98
N GLY A 402 33.15 10.36 -4.78
CA GLY A 402 33.96 10.53 -3.57
C GLY A 402 33.23 11.25 -2.45
N PRO A 403 33.94 11.55 -1.35
CA PRO A 403 33.33 12.09 -0.13
C PRO A 403 32.54 13.38 -0.32
N GLU A 404 32.95 14.25 -1.25
CA GLU A 404 32.25 15.51 -1.49
C GLU A 404 30.92 15.28 -2.21
N LEU A 405 30.85 14.40 -3.22
CA LEU A 405 29.61 14.02 -3.85
C LEU A 405 28.66 13.35 -2.83
N ASP A 406 29.19 12.44 -1.99
CA ASP A 406 28.39 11.77 -0.96
C ASP A 406 27.84 12.76 0.09
N ARG A 407 28.64 13.78 0.46
CA ARG A 407 28.19 14.89 1.31
C ARG A 407 27.04 15.67 0.69
N VAL A 408 27.17 16.07 -0.58
CA VAL A 408 26.16 16.84 -1.31
C VAL A 408 24.85 16.05 -1.41
N LEU A 409 24.93 14.78 -1.83
CA LEU A 409 23.76 13.91 -1.97
C LEU A 409 23.14 13.58 -0.62
N GLY A 410 23.94 13.41 0.43
CA GLY A 410 23.46 13.19 1.80
C GLY A 410 22.64 14.36 2.34
N ILE A 411 23.12 15.60 2.18
CA ILE A 411 22.37 16.80 2.59
C ILE A 411 21.07 16.95 1.80
N ALA A 412 21.09 16.66 0.50
CA ALA A 412 19.91 16.68 -0.35
C ALA A 412 18.86 15.65 0.09
N ALA A 413 19.30 14.43 0.40
CA ALA A 413 18.46 13.35 0.91
C ALA A 413 17.80 13.73 2.25
N GLN A 414 18.59 14.22 3.20
CA GLN A 414 18.11 14.69 4.49
C GLN A 414 17.03 15.76 4.34
N THR A 415 17.23 16.70 3.40
CA THR A 415 16.26 17.77 3.13
C THR A 415 14.95 17.24 2.58
N SER A 416 14.99 16.24 1.70
CA SER A 416 13.80 15.57 1.15
C SER A 416 12.98 14.88 2.26
N PHE A 417 13.62 14.18 3.19
CA PHE A 417 12.93 13.54 4.32
C PHE A 417 12.30 14.58 5.27
N ARG A 418 12.98 15.71 5.54
CA ARG A 418 12.41 16.81 6.33
C ARG A 418 11.16 17.39 5.68
N ALA A 419 11.19 17.58 4.37
CA ALA A 419 10.04 18.11 3.63
C ALA A 419 8.82 17.18 3.74
N VAL A 420 9.01 15.86 3.62
CA VAL A 420 7.91 14.90 3.72
C VAL A 420 7.44 14.68 5.15
N ALA A 421 8.29 14.87 6.17
CA ALA A 421 7.91 14.78 7.57
C ALA A 421 6.79 15.78 7.96
N ILE A 422 6.60 16.85 7.18
CA ILE A 422 5.51 17.82 7.36
C ILE A 422 4.13 17.15 7.12
N LEU A 423 4.02 16.17 6.23
CA LEU A 423 2.75 15.53 5.89
C LEU A 423 2.11 14.84 7.11
N PRO A 424 2.78 13.90 7.80
CA PRO A 424 2.22 13.32 9.01
C PRO A 424 2.13 14.34 10.18
N ALA A 425 2.93 15.40 10.21
CA ALA A 425 2.78 16.47 11.18
C ALA A 425 1.46 17.24 11.01
N LEU A 426 1.03 17.50 9.77
CA LEU A 426 -0.29 18.09 9.49
C LEU A 426 -1.42 17.13 9.92
N LEU A 427 -1.25 15.84 9.74
CA LEU A 427 -2.24 14.83 10.16
C LEU A 427 -2.45 14.80 11.68
N LEU A 428 -1.44 15.18 12.49
CA LEU A 428 -1.61 15.32 13.94
C LEU A 428 -2.73 16.30 14.27
N LEU A 429 -2.77 17.46 13.58
CA LEU A 429 -3.79 18.48 13.78
C LEU A 429 -5.17 17.97 13.31
N VAL A 430 -5.21 17.32 12.15
CA VAL A 430 -6.46 16.78 11.59
C VAL A 430 -7.05 15.71 12.50
N PHE A 431 -6.27 14.70 12.89
CA PHE A 431 -6.78 13.61 13.72
C PHE A 431 -7.03 14.05 15.16
N ALA A 432 -6.32 15.05 15.70
CA ALA A 432 -6.67 15.68 16.96
C ALA A 432 -8.04 16.37 16.86
N ALA A 433 -8.30 17.13 15.79
CA ALA A 433 -9.60 17.76 15.57
C ALA A 433 -10.74 16.75 15.43
N VAL A 434 -10.52 15.64 14.67
CA VAL A 434 -11.49 14.56 14.54
C VAL A 434 -11.71 13.87 15.89
N TRP A 435 -10.67 13.64 16.69
CA TRP A 435 -10.80 13.05 18.01
C TRP A 435 -11.59 13.93 18.99
N VAL A 436 -11.36 15.27 18.99
CA VAL A 436 -12.14 16.23 19.77
C VAL A 436 -13.60 16.23 19.32
N TYR A 437 -13.85 16.22 18.02
CA TYR A 437 -15.19 16.08 17.43
C TYR A 437 -15.89 14.80 17.91
N ASP A 438 -15.21 13.67 17.89
CA ASP A 438 -15.75 12.39 18.40
C ASP A 438 -16.10 12.50 19.87
N ARG A 439 -15.16 13.05 20.69
CA ARG A 439 -15.35 13.18 22.13
C ARG A 439 -16.56 14.06 22.48
N SER A 440 -16.76 15.16 21.74
CA SER A 440 -17.92 16.04 21.92
C SER A 440 -19.26 15.36 21.63
N ARG A 441 -19.23 14.23 20.87
CA ARG A 441 -20.41 13.44 20.51
C ARG A 441 -20.54 12.12 21.31
N GLY A 442 -19.79 11.97 22.39
CA GLY A 442 -19.83 10.79 23.27
C GLY A 442 -18.88 9.68 22.86
N GLY A 443 -17.85 9.98 22.09
CA GLY A 443 -16.79 9.06 21.67
C GLY A 443 -16.89 8.59 20.21
N TYR A 444 -15.94 7.75 19.80
CA TYR A 444 -15.94 7.13 18.49
C TYR A 444 -17.16 6.20 18.31
N ARG A 445 -17.91 6.38 17.23
CA ARG A 445 -19.10 5.58 16.96
C ARG A 445 -18.92 4.80 15.68
N ARG A 446 -19.26 3.51 15.73
CA ARG A 446 -19.43 2.62 14.59
C ARG A 446 -20.88 2.71 14.16
N GLU A 447 -21.12 3.14 12.94
CA GLU A 447 -22.47 3.16 12.37
C GLU A 447 -22.88 1.75 11.93
N LYS A 448 -24.17 1.42 12.09
CA LYS A 448 -24.78 0.16 11.61
C LYS A 448 -25.79 0.48 10.51
N ILE A 449 -25.91 -0.42 9.53
CA ILE A 449 -26.96 -0.42 8.50
C ILE A 449 -27.98 -1.49 8.74
#